data_54f49640f0b799c2901e2f1a0f72a9ce
#
_entry.id   54f49640f0b799c2901e2f1a0f72a9ce
#
_cell.length_a   1.000
_cell.length_b   1.000
_cell.length_c   1.000
_cell.angle_alpha   90.00
_cell.angle_beta   90.00
_cell.angle_gamma   90.00
#
_symmetry.space_group_name_H-M   'P 1'
#
loop_
_entity.id
_entity.type
_entity.pdbx_description
1 polymer ?
#
loop_
_entity_poly.entity_id
_entity_poly.type
_entity_poly.pdbx_seq_one_letter_code
_entity_poly.pdbx_strand_id
1 'polypeptide(L)'
;YDAEATYAFDGSKIIYTSMASGDLDLWVMLPDGSNKTQLTNQLGYDGGAFFSHDNRKIVWRGYYPKTEKEKENYLYLLKDNSIRPMALQIWTMNADGSNKTQVTNNKAANFGPFFFTNNNRIIFSSNMHDEKGRDFDLYAIDADGTNLERITYFDGFDGFPMFSNDGKY
;
A
#
# COMPACT_ATOMS: atom_id res chain seq x y z
N TYR A 1 -0.33 11.02 -14.73
CA TYR A 1 -1.14 10.68 -13.55
C TYR A 1 -0.24 10.59 -12.33
N ASP A 2 -0.52 11.41 -11.33
CA ASP A 2 0.11 11.40 -10.01
C ASP A 2 -1.03 11.42 -8.98
N ALA A 3 -0.95 10.57 -7.95
CA ALA A 3 -2.01 10.41 -6.96
C ALA A 3 -1.49 9.92 -5.60
N GLU A 4 -2.40 9.89 -4.61
CA GLU A 4 -2.20 9.28 -3.29
C GLU A 4 -0.95 9.79 -2.56
N ALA A 5 -0.68 11.11 -2.69
CA ALA A 5 0.48 11.73 -2.09
C ALA A 5 0.33 11.87 -0.57
N THR A 6 1.34 11.42 0.18
CA THR A 6 1.41 11.54 1.64
C THR A 6 2.77 12.05 2.09
N TYR A 7 2.79 12.84 3.17
CA TYR A 7 4.03 13.32 3.78
C TYR A 7 4.68 12.26 4.67
N ALA A 8 6.01 12.27 4.73
CA ALA A 8 6.74 11.70 5.84
C ALA A 8 6.35 12.43 7.15
N PHE A 9 6.40 11.74 8.29
CA PHE A 9 5.96 12.31 9.58
C PHE A 9 6.75 13.54 10.02
N ASP A 10 8.01 13.65 9.59
CA ASP A 10 8.88 14.82 9.82
C ASP A 10 8.72 15.91 8.75
N GLY A 11 7.84 15.72 7.77
CA GLY A 11 7.62 16.65 6.67
C GLY A 11 8.75 16.74 5.64
N SER A 12 9.78 15.90 5.75
CA SER A 12 10.99 16.00 4.89
C SER A 12 10.78 15.51 3.45
N LYS A 13 9.80 14.64 3.22
CA LYS A 13 9.53 14.00 1.93
C LYS A 13 8.04 13.84 1.68
N ILE A 14 7.70 13.69 0.40
CA ILE A 14 6.38 13.26 -0.06
C ILE A 14 6.56 11.94 -0.82
N ILE A 15 5.76 10.91 -0.48
CA ILE A 15 5.63 9.70 -1.28
C ILE A 15 4.32 9.77 -2.07
N TYR A 16 4.32 9.28 -3.31
CA TYR A 16 3.15 9.31 -4.18
C TYR A 16 3.22 8.21 -5.23
N THR A 17 2.06 7.87 -5.81
CA THR A 17 1.97 6.98 -6.97
C THR A 17 2.05 7.80 -8.25
N SER A 18 2.87 7.39 -9.22
CA SER A 18 3.03 8.10 -10.50
C SER A 18 3.18 7.15 -11.67
N MET A 19 2.65 7.55 -12.83
CA MET A 19 2.87 6.89 -14.12
C MET A 19 4.06 7.46 -14.91
N ALA A 20 4.95 8.21 -14.28
CA ALA A 20 6.10 8.81 -14.95
C ALA A 20 7.07 7.79 -15.57
N SER A 21 7.11 6.57 -15.05
CA SER A 21 7.86 5.42 -15.57
C SER A 21 7.16 4.66 -16.71
N GLY A 22 5.88 4.91 -16.94
CA GLY A 22 5.01 4.13 -17.83
C GLY A 22 4.22 3.04 -17.12
N ASP A 23 4.38 2.90 -15.80
CA ASP A 23 3.64 2.02 -14.90
C ASP A 23 3.24 2.76 -13.62
N LEU A 24 2.39 2.16 -12.82
CA LEU A 24 1.93 2.72 -11.54
C LEU A 24 2.94 2.40 -10.43
N ASP A 25 3.95 3.22 -10.31
CA ASP A 25 5.05 3.06 -9.37
C ASP A 25 5.01 4.07 -8.22
N LEU A 26 5.67 3.72 -7.11
CA LEU A 26 5.92 4.65 -6.00
C LEU A 26 7.14 5.52 -6.27
N TRP A 27 6.96 6.79 -6.01
CA TRP A 27 7.98 7.83 -6.13
C TRP A 27 8.05 8.64 -4.84
N VAL A 28 9.22 9.20 -4.56
CA VAL A 28 9.42 10.20 -3.51
C VAL A 28 9.96 11.48 -4.10
N MET A 29 9.66 12.61 -3.43
CA MET A 29 10.19 13.92 -3.76
C MET A 29 10.36 14.77 -2.50
N LEU A 30 11.06 15.90 -2.60
CA LEU A 30 11.03 16.92 -1.56
C LEU A 30 9.70 17.68 -1.57
N PRO A 31 9.34 18.38 -0.47
CA PRO A 31 8.08 19.15 -0.39
C PRO A 31 7.94 20.26 -1.44
N ASP A 32 9.03 20.75 -1.98
CA ASP A 32 9.05 21.73 -3.07
C ASP A 32 8.88 21.11 -4.48
N GLY A 33 8.69 19.77 -4.55
CA GLY A 33 8.54 19.01 -5.79
C GLY A 33 9.84 18.62 -6.49
N SER A 34 10.99 18.97 -5.92
CA SER A 34 12.31 18.60 -6.45
C SER A 34 12.77 17.21 -6.01
N ASN A 35 13.89 16.73 -6.55
CA ASN A 35 14.56 15.46 -6.20
C ASN A 35 13.65 14.23 -6.31
N LYS A 36 12.88 14.15 -7.39
CA LYS A 36 12.00 12.99 -7.67
C LYS A 36 12.82 11.74 -7.87
N THR A 37 12.50 10.70 -7.09
CA THR A 37 13.18 9.40 -7.14
C THR A 37 12.14 8.29 -7.17
N GLN A 38 12.28 7.36 -8.13
CA GLN A 38 11.45 6.17 -8.24
C GLN A 38 11.90 5.12 -7.21
N LEU A 39 10.96 4.56 -6.46
CA LEU A 39 11.21 3.51 -5.45
C LEU A 39 10.82 2.11 -5.92
N THR A 40 9.77 1.99 -6.73
CA THR A 40 9.32 0.71 -7.29
C THR A 40 9.44 0.74 -8.82
N ASN A 41 9.66 -0.43 -9.44
CA ASN A 41 9.84 -0.56 -10.89
C ASN A 41 9.46 -1.96 -11.41
N GLN A 42 8.77 -2.75 -10.62
CA GLN A 42 8.29 -4.06 -11.04
C GLN A 42 6.93 -3.88 -11.72
N LEU A 43 6.74 -4.50 -12.91
CA LEU A 43 5.47 -4.44 -13.61
C LEU A 43 4.30 -4.79 -12.70
N GLY A 44 3.38 -3.82 -12.50
CA GLY A 44 2.24 -3.96 -11.63
C GLY A 44 1.77 -2.64 -11.03
N TYR A 45 0.86 -2.73 -10.10
CA TYR A 45 0.30 -1.58 -9.39
C TYR A 45 0.93 -1.42 -8.02
N ASP A 46 1.45 -0.26 -7.74
CA ASP A 46 1.90 0.20 -6.43
C ASP A 46 1.17 1.49 -6.04
N GLY A 47 0.51 1.53 -4.88
CA GLY A 47 -0.23 2.72 -4.46
C GLY A 47 -0.61 2.76 -2.99
N GLY A 48 -1.13 3.92 -2.55
CA GLY A 48 -1.60 4.16 -1.19
C GLY A 48 -0.51 3.98 -0.15
N ALA A 49 0.66 4.55 -0.40
CA ALA A 49 1.83 4.39 0.44
C ALA A 49 1.88 5.38 1.60
N PHE A 50 2.38 4.92 2.75
CA PHE A 50 2.65 5.73 3.94
C PHE A 50 4.02 5.42 4.52
N PHE A 51 4.68 6.43 5.06
CA PHE A 51 5.88 6.23 5.87
C PHE A 51 5.52 5.67 7.25
N SER A 52 6.46 4.96 7.88
CA SER A 52 6.42 4.66 9.31
C SER A 52 6.64 5.93 10.13
N HIS A 53 6.22 5.95 11.40
CA HIS A 53 6.33 7.14 12.27
C HIS A 53 7.78 7.61 12.46
N ASP A 54 8.74 6.69 12.38
CA ASP A 54 10.19 7.00 12.43
C ASP A 54 10.81 7.34 11.06
N ASN A 55 9.99 7.39 9.99
CA ASN A 55 10.38 7.66 8.61
C ASN A 55 11.40 6.68 7.99
N ARG A 56 11.59 5.49 8.60
CA ARG A 56 12.58 4.51 8.14
C ARG A 56 12.02 3.46 7.19
N LYS A 57 10.70 3.25 7.22
CA LYS A 57 10.00 2.26 6.40
C LYS A 57 8.85 2.91 5.63
N ILE A 58 8.42 2.21 4.60
CA ILE A 58 7.24 2.51 3.81
C ILE A 58 6.37 1.27 3.79
N VAL A 59 5.04 1.44 3.91
CA VAL A 59 4.02 0.43 3.69
C VAL A 59 3.14 0.86 2.53
N TRP A 60 2.73 -0.08 1.67
CA TRP A 60 1.83 0.20 0.55
C TRP A 60 1.01 -1.03 0.16
N ARG A 61 0.02 -0.83 -0.71
CA ARG A 61 -0.68 -1.92 -1.37
C ARG A 61 -0.14 -2.10 -2.78
N GLY A 62 0.07 -3.34 -3.18
CA GLY A 62 0.60 -3.68 -4.49
C GLY A 62 -0.03 -4.91 -5.12
N TYR A 63 0.01 -4.95 -6.45
CA TYR A 63 -0.34 -6.11 -7.26
C TYR A 63 0.68 -6.31 -8.37
N TYR A 64 1.24 -7.50 -8.47
CA TYR A 64 2.19 -7.86 -9.51
C TYR A 64 1.67 -9.05 -10.30
N PRO A 65 1.37 -8.88 -11.61
CA PRO A 65 0.90 -9.96 -12.46
C PRO A 65 1.96 -11.04 -12.62
N LYS A 66 1.57 -12.31 -12.41
CA LYS A 66 2.49 -13.46 -12.38
C LYS A 66 2.52 -14.22 -13.70
N THR A 67 1.39 -14.34 -14.36
CA THR A 67 1.25 -15.07 -15.65
C THR A 67 1.27 -14.11 -16.83
N GLU A 68 1.65 -14.61 -18.02
CA GLU A 68 1.62 -13.79 -19.25
C GLU A 68 0.23 -13.20 -19.50
N LYS A 69 -0.83 -13.99 -19.29
CA LYS A 69 -2.21 -13.52 -19.43
C LYS A 69 -2.56 -12.38 -18.47
N GLU A 70 -2.08 -12.45 -17.20
CA GLU A 70 -2.28 -11.35 -16.23
C GLU A 70 -1.52 -10.09 -16.67
N LYS A 71 -0.30 -10.24 -17.15
CA LYS A 71 0.51 -9.12 -17.67
C LYS A 71 -0.16 -8.46 -18.88
N GLU A 72 -0.60 -9.25 -19.84
CA GLU A 72 -1.34 -8.74 -21.00
C GLU A 72 -2.60 -7.97 -20.61
N ASN A 73 -3.39 -8.53 -19.68
CA ASN A 73 -4.60 -7.87 -19.16
C ASN A 73 -4.27 -6.57 -18.43
N TYR A 74 -3.23 -6.58 -17.61
CA TYR A 74 -2.79 -5.40 -16.85
C TYR A 74 -2.35 -4.29 -17.82
N LEU A 75 -1.47 -4.61 -18.77
CA LEU A 75 -0.98 -3.66 -19.78
C LEU A 75 -2.09 -3.15 -20.71
N TYR A 76 -3.07 -4.00 -21.03
CA TYR A 76 -4.23 -3.58 -21.83
C TYR A 76 -5.04 -2.50 -21.11
N LEU A 77 -5.34 -2.70 -19.82
CA LEU A 77 -6.10 -1.72 -19.02
C LEU A 77 -5.29 -0.45 -18.73
N LEU A 78 -4.00 -0.59 -18.52
CA LEU A 78 -3.11 0.54 -18.22
C LEU A 78 -3.07 1.56 -19.38
N LYS A 79 -3.22 1.12 -20.64
CA LYS A 79 -3.32 2.01 -21.81
C LYS A 79 -4.49 2.99 -21.72
N ASP A 80 -5.58 2.58 -21.07
CA ASP A 80 -6.77 3.39 -20.84
C ASP A 80 -6.77 4.04 -19.45
N ASN A 81 -5.60 4.13 -18.79
CA ASN A 81 -5.42 4.62 -17.42
C ASN A 81 -6.36 3.93 -16.41
N SER A 82 -6.61 2.65 -16.60
CA SER A 82 -7.51 1.84 -15.79
C SER A 82 -6.78 0.64 -15.19
N ILE A 83 -7.21 0.25 -14.00
CA ILE A 83 -6.84 -1.01 -13.36
C ILE A 83 -8.10 -1.73 -12.91
N ARG A 84 -8.07 -3.05 -12.82
CA ARG A 84 -9.17 -3.81 -12.20
C ARG A 84 -9.02 -3.85 -10.68
N PRO A 85 -10.13 -3.85 -9.94
CA PRO A 85 -10.11 -4.35 -8.57
C PRO A 85 -9.54 -5.77 -8.57
N MET A 86 -8.55 -6.03 -7.73
CA MET A 86 -7.81 -7.29 -7.72
C MET A 86 -7.38 -7.65 -6.30
N ALA A 87 -6.81 -8.83 -6.14
CA ALA A 87 -6.21 -9.27 -4.88
C ALA A 87 -4.95 -8.45 -4.58
N LEU A 88 -5.13 -7.25 -4.04
CA LEU A 88 -4.05 -6.38 -3.60
C LEU A 88 -3.39 -6.98 -2.36
N GLN A 89 -2.07 -6.88 -2.27
CA GLN A 89 -1.31 -7.33 -1.11
C GLN A 89 -0.63 -6.15 -0.41
N ILE A 90 -0.41 -6.30 0.88
CA ILE A 90 0.36 -5.32 1.67
C ILE A 90 1.85 -5.66 1.55
N TRP A 91 2.64 -4.63 1.32
CA TRP A 91 4.08 -4.69 1.15
C TRP A 91 4.77 -3.68 2.04
N THR A 92 6.01 -3.95 2.39
CA THR A 92 6.90 -3.01 3.09
C THR A 92 8.25 -2.91 2.41
N MET A 93 8.93 -1.78 2.59
CA MET A 93 10.32 -1.56 2.21
C MET A 93 10.98 -0.55 3.14
N ASN A 94 12.30 -0.43 3.06
CA ASN A 94 13.00 0.70 3.66
C ASN A 94 12.65 2.00 2.94
N ALA A 95 12.81 3.14 3.60
CA ALA A 95 12.49 4.46 3.03
C ALA A 95 13.37 4.86 1.82
N ASP A 96 14.46 4.12 1.57
CA ASP A 96 15.33 4.26 0.40
C ASP A 96 14.94 3.36 -0.79
N GLY A 97 13.85 2.58 -0.65
CA GLY A 97 13.37 1.62 -1.66
C GLY A 97 13.98 0.22 -1.57
N SER A 98 14.92 -0.02 -0.66
CA SER A 98 15.53 -1.33 -0.45
C SER A 98 14.66 -2.27 0.39
N ASN A 99 15.01 -3.57 0.41
CA ASN A 99 14.38 -4.60 1.26
C ASN A 99 12.87 -4.70 1.10
N LYS A 100 12.37 -4.73 -0.13
CA LYS A 100 10.95 -4.94 -0.44
C LYS A 100 10.51 -6.31 0.03
N THR A 101 9.45 -6.36 0.84
CA THR A 101 8.92 -7.58 1.44
C THR A 101 7.40 -7.61 1.35
N GLN A 102 6.84 -8.72 0.89
CA GLN A 102 5.40 -8.95 0.89
C GLN A 102 4.96 -9.38 2.31
N VAL A 103 4.01 -8.63 2.88
CA VAL A 103 3.49 -8.87 4.24
C VAL A 103 2.26 -9.78 4.21
N THR A 104 1.32 -9.53 3.30
CA THR A 104 0.15 -10.41 3.13
C THR A 104 0.28 -11.27 1.88
N ASN A 105 -0.23 -12.51 1.94
CA ASN A 105 -0.25 -13.42 0.80
C ASN A 105 -1.56 -14.22 0.79
N ASN A 106 -2.63 -13.60 0.32
CA ASN A 106 -3.95 -14.19 0.25
C ASN A 106 -4.66 -13.82 -1.06
N LYS A 107 -5.91 -14.25 -1.24
CA LYS A 107 -6.72 -13.94 -2.43
C LYS A 107 -7.63 -12.72 -2.24
N ALA A 108 -7.55 -12.08 -1.09
CA ALA A 108 -8.39 -10.94 -0.73
C ALA A 108 -7.86 -9.63 -1.32
N ALA A 109 -8.69 -8.61 -1.31
CA ALA A 109 -8.29 -7.23 -1.50
C ALA A 109 -7.86 -6.65 -0.15
N ASN A 110 -6.56 -6.37 0.00
CA ASN A 110 -5.99 -5.73 1.18
C ASN A 110 -5.57 -4.30 0.80
N PHE A 111 -6.02 -3.28 1.52
CA PHE A 111 -5.71 -1.89 1.17
C PHE A 111 -5.73 -0.96 2.38
N GLY A 112 -5.36 0.33 2.17
CA GLY A 112 -5.29 1.34 3.20
C GLY A 112 -4.34 0.97 4.37
N PRO A 113 -3.13 0.43 4.10
CA PRO A 113 -2.23 0.05 5.16
C PRO A 113 -1.66 1.27 5.86
N PHE A 114 -1.51 1.18 7.18
CA PHE A 114 -0.88 2.20 8.00
C PHE A 114 -0.07 1.57 9.13
N PHE A 115 1.09 2.14 9.46
CA PHE A 115 1.89 1.64 10.57
C PHE A 115 1.30 2.05 11.92
N PHE A 116 1.33 1.14 12.89
CA PHE A 116 1.19 1.51 14.30
C PHE A 116 2.36 2.41 14.73
N THR A 117 2.16 3.19 15.77
CA THR A 117 3.18 4.14 16.27
C THR A 117 4.49 3.48 16.72
N ASN A 118 4.46 2.17 17.02
CA ASN A 118 5.65 1.37 17.33
C ASN A 118 6.47 0.93 16.11
N ASN A 119 6.02 1.24 14.88
CA ASN A 119 6.65 0.92 13.60
C ASN A 119 6.85 -0.59 13.29
N ASN A 120 6.26 -1.49 14.11
CA ASN A 120 6.42 -2.94 13.96
C ASN A 120 5.15 -3.64 13.50
N ARG A 121 4.01 -2.99 13.61
CA ARG A 121 2.70 -3.54 13.28
C ARG A 121 1.99 -2.65 12.26
N ILE A 122 1.16 -3.24 11.42
CA ILE A 122 0.44 -2.59 10.33
C ILE A 122 -1.05 -2.85 10.54
N ILE A 123 -1.88 -1.81 10.46
CA ILE A 123 -3.33 -1.92 10.35
C ILE A 123 -3.73 -1.72 8.90
N PHE A 124 -4.73 -2.44 8.41
CA PHE A 124 -5.20 -2.36 7.02
C PHE A 124 -6.64 -2.86 6.90
N SER A 125 -7.29 -2.54 5.79
CA SER A 125 -8.62 -3.05 5.47
C SER A 125 -8.52 -4.28 4.60
N SER A 126 -9.37 -5.28 4.86
CA SER A 126 -9.41 -6.52 4.06
C SER A 126 -10.79 -7.17 4.06
N ASN A 127 -11.12 -7.79 2.93
CA ASN A 127 -12.32 -8.63 2.79
C ASN A 127 -12.02 -10.14 2.92
N MET A 128 -10.92 -10.51 3.56
CA MET A 128 -10.46 -11.91 3.62
C MET A 128 -11.41 -12.85 4.36
N HIS A 129 -12.31 -12.33 5.19
CA HIS A 129 -13.30 -13.11 5.92
C HIS A 129 -14.60 -13.31 5.14
N ASP A 130 -14.87 -12.50 4.11
CA ASP A 130 -16.09 -12.55 3.32
C ASP A 130 -15.88 -13.28 1.99
N GLU A 131 -16.48 -14.47 1.82
CA GLU A 131 -16.40 -15.23 0.58
C GLU A 131 -16.98 -14.49 -0.64
N LYS A 132 -17.91 -13.55 -0.42
CA LYS A 132 -18.50 -12.71 -1.47
C LYS A 132 -17.63 -11.51 -1.83
N GLY A 133 -16.63 -11.20 -1.00
CA GLY A 133 -15.67 -10.13 -1.20
C GLY A 133 -16.25 -8.71 -1.13
N ARG A 134 -17.36 -8.51 -0.43
CA ARG A 134 -18.07 -7.23 -0.35
C ARG A 134 -17.93 -6.54 0.99
N ASP A 135 -17.64 -7.31 2.01
CA ASP A 135 -17.55 -6.89 3.40
C ASP A 135 -16.10 -6.70 3.79
N PHE A 136 -15.76 -5.54 4.34
CA PHE A 136 -14.38 -5.18 4.68
C PHE A 136 -14.28 -4.81 6.15
N ASP A 137 -13.32 -5.45 6.82
CA ASP A 137 -12.95 -5.11 8.19
C ASP A 137 -11.51 -4.66 8.30
N LEU A 138 -11.19 -4.09 9.45
CA LEU A 138 -9.83 -3.76 9.83
C LEU A 138 -9.11 -4.99 10.40
N TYR A 139 -7.89 -5.18 9.95
CA TYR A 139 -6.96 -6.20 10.39
C TYR A 139 -5.67 -5.56 10.84
N ALA A 140 -4.98 -6.22 11.76
CA ALA A 140 -3.62 -5.88 12.15
C ALA A 140 -2.70 -7.07 11.91
N ILE A 141 -1.47 -6.81 11.48
CA ILE A 141 -0.45 -7.82 11.21
C ILE A 141 0.93 -7.25 11.59
N ASP A 142 1.84 -8.08 12.06
CA ASP A 142 3.22 -7.65 12.24
C ASP A 142 3.92 -7.45 10.89
N ALA A 143 4.88 -6.53 10.83
CA ALA A 143 5.55 -6.18 9.57
C ALA A 143 6.33 -7.34 8.92
N ASP A 144 6.56 -8.42 9.66
CA ASP A 144 7.13 -9.68 9.17
C ASP A 144 6.08 -10.68 8.64
N GLY A 145 4.80 -10.32 8.65
CA GLY A 145 3.68 -11.15 8.18
C GLY A 145 3.11 -12.12 9.23
N THR A 146 3.55 -12.04 10.48
CA THR A 146 3.03 -12.86 11.59
C THR A 146 1.94 -12.14 12.38
N ASN A 147 1.30 -12.84 13.30
CA ASN A 147 0.32 -12.31 14.27
C ASN A 147 -0.84 -11.54 13.62
N LEU A 148 -1.41 -12.10 12.53
CA LEU A 148 -2.62 -11.56 11.90
C LEU A 148 -3.79 -11.61 12.87
N GLU A 149 -4.50 -10.48 13.01
CA GLU A 149 -5.64 -10.32 13.90
C GLU A 149 -6.75 -9.50 13.21
N ARG A 150 -8.01 -9.93 13.31
CA ARG A 150 -9.16 -9.15 12.90
C ARG A 150 -9.53 -8.18 14.04
N ILE A 151 -9.63 -6.89 13.73
CA ILE A 151 -9.87 -5.83 14.72
C ILE A 151 -11.34 -5.44 14.79
N THR A 152 -12.01 -5.34 13.63
CA THR A 152 -13.44 -4.98 13.57
C THR A 152 -14.28 -6.12 13.02
N TYR A 153 -15.58 -6.08 13.29
CA TYR A 153 -16.55 -7.14 12.97
C TYR A 153 -17.91 -6.51 12.56
N PHE A 154 -17.84 -5.39 11.87
CA PHE A 154 -19.05 -4.71 11.40
C PHE A 154 -19.52 -5.34 10.08
N ASP A 155 -20.85 -5.51 9.94
CA ASP A 155 -21.46 -5.99 8.69
C ASP A 155 -21.53 -4.81 7.70
N GLY A 156 -20.49 -4.61 6.89
CA GLY A 156 -20.37 -3.52 5.93
C GLY A 156 -18.95 -3.18 5.55
N PHE A 157 -18.58 -1.90 5.60
CA PHE A 157 -17.29 -1.42 5.14
C PHE A 157 -16.55 -0.64 6.23
N ASP A 158 -15.51 -1.24 6.76
CA ASP A 158 -14.50 -0.59 7.60
C ASP A 158 -13.22 -0.41 6.80
N GLY A 159 -12.79 0.85 6.61
CA GLY A 159 -11.67 1.12 5.73
C GLY A 159 -10.86 2.36 6.09
N PHE A 160 -9.66 2.43 5.50
CA PHE A 160 -8.72 3.55 5.62
C PHE A 160 -8.33 3.92 7.06
N PRO A 161 -7.87 2.93 7.87
CA PRO A 161 -7.46 3.20 9.24
C PRO A 161 -6.21 4.08 9.26
N MET A 162 -6.19 5.04 10.16
CA MET A 162 -5.03 5.90 10.41
C MET A 162 -4.92 6.19 11.90
N PHE A 163 -3.70 6.34 12.39
CA PHE A 163 -3.45 6.83 13.75
C PHE A 163 -3.17 8.32 13.73
N SER A 164 -3.61 9.01 14.77
CA SER A 164 -3.21 10.40 15.00
C SER A 164 -1.69 10.48 15.22
N ASN A 165 -1.08 11.65 14.90
CA ASN A 165 0.37 11.84 15.04
C ASN A 165 0.86 11.63 16.50
N ASP A 166 0.01 11.86 17.50
CA ASP A 166 0.32 11.63 18.91
C ASP A 166 0.01 10.18 19.37
N GLY A 167 -0.50 9.34 18.47
CA GLY A 167 -0.79 7.93 18.72
C GLY A 167 -1.92 7.64 19.71
N LYS A 168 -2.78 8.62 20.00
CA LYS A 168 -3.87 8.44 20.99
C LYS A 168 -5.19 8.01 20.36
N TYR A 169 -5.37 8.26 19.09
CA TYR A 169 -6.59 7.99 18.32
C TYR A 169 -6.26 7.25 17.04
#